data_284192bf534754bc5ebdb6ddd6d48c6e
#
_entry.id   284192bf534754bc5ebdb6ddd6d48c6e
#
_cell.length_a   1.000
_cell.length_b   1.000
_cell.length_c   1.000
_cell.angle_alpha   90.00
_cell.angle_beta   90.00
_cell.angle_gamma   90.00
#
_symmetry.space_group_name_H-M   'P 1'
#
loop_
_entity.id
_entity.type
_entity.pdbx_description
1 polymer ?
#
loop_
_entity_poly.entity_id
_entity_poly.type
_entity_poly.pdbx_seq_one_letter_code
_entity_poly.pdbx_strand_id
1 'polypeptide(L)'
;INDAQGLEYPAYREYLKAHAGEDVTLTVKREGDMLLELVVPVSDEGRLGVTALNPYKLRTQKYTFWQAIPAGISKAGKVMSSYWEQLKMIVQPKTKMYEELGGFIAIGSIFPGDWNWEDFWMKTAFLSIILAVMNILPIPGLDGGHAIFTFWEMITDRKVSDKILEGAQYVGLFIILLLLLYANGNDIYRFF
;
A
#
# COMPACT_ATOMS: atom_id res chain seq x y z
N ILE A 1 -4.96 30.29 7.39
CA ILE A 1 -5.69 30.06 8.64
C ILE A 1 -5.19 31.07 9.64
N ASN A 2 -6.05 31.94 10.14
CA ASN A 2 -5.66 33.12 10.91
C ASN A 2 -4.46 33.82 10.21
N ASP A 3 -3.35 34.03 10.87
CA ASP A 3 -2.15 34.67 10.27
C ASP A 3 -1.18 33.65 9.62
N ALA A 4 -1.46 32.36 9.65
CA ALA A 4 -0.60 31.34 9.07
C ALA A 4 -0.93 31.11 7.60
N GLN A 5 -0.01 31.48 6.69
CA GLN A 5 -0.13 31.29 5.25
C GLN A 5 0.77 30.17 4.76
N GLY A 6 0.29 29.40 3.76
CA GLY A 6 1.11 28.41 3.04
C GLY A 6 1.52 27.19 3.84
N LEU A 7 0.72 26.78 4.83
CA LEU A 7 0.99 25.55 5.59
C LEU A 7 0.89 24.31 4.68
N GLU A 8 1.95 23.51 4.65
CA GLU A 8 1.90 22.18 4.09
C GLU A 8 1.02 21.25 4.93
N TYR A 9 0.52 20.17 4.36
CA TYR A 9 -0.46 19.29 4.99
C TYR A 9 -0.08 18.77 6.40
N PRO A 10 1.17 18.41 6.70
CA PRO A 10 1.56 18.00 8.06
C PRO A 10 1.44 19.14 9.07
N ALA A 11 1.97 20.32 8.75
CA ALA A 11 1.92 21.52 9.62
C ALA A 11 0.47 22.02 9.81
N TYR A 12 -0.37 21.89 8.79
CA TYR A 12 -1.79 22.19 8.87
C TYR A 12 -2.50 21.28 9.90
N ARG A 13 -2.21 19.98 9.95
CA ARG A 13 -2.80 19.08 10.95
C ARG A 13 -2.36 19.38 12.36
N GLU A 14 -1.08 19.73 12.56
CA GLU A 14 -0.58 20.11 13.87
C GLU A 14 -1.22 21.41 14.37
N TYR A 15 -1.35 22.39 13.47
CA TYR A 15 -2.04 23.64 13.77
C TYR A 15 -3.47 23.42 14.23
N LEU A 16 -4.25 22.59 13.52
CA LEU A 16 -5.62 22.29 13.89
C LEU A 16 -5.74 21.53 15.21
N LYS A 17 -4.81 20.64 15.51
CA LYS A 17 -4.78 19.94 16.79
C LYS A 17 -4.47 20.88 17.96
N ALA A 18 -3.60 21.87 17.74
CA ALA A 18 -3.28 22.87 18.74
C ALA A 18 -4.46 23.83 19.06
N HIS A 19 -5.42 23.98 18.12
CA HIS A 19 -6.61 24.81 18.24
C HIS A 19 -7.89 23.99 18.30
N ALA A 20 -7.82 22.76 18.84
CA ALA A 20 -8.99 21.91 19.00
C ALA A 20 -10.03 22.56 19.94
N GLY A 21 -11.29 22.58 19.52
CA GLY A 21 -12.39 23.22 20.25
C GLY A 21 -12.48 24.74 20.06
N GLU A 22 -11.61 25.35 19.28
CA GLU A 22 -11.63 26.80 18.99
C GLU A 22 -12.21 27.09 17.60
N ASP A 23 -12.65 28.33 17.40
CA ASP A 23 -13.03 28.84 16.07
C ASP A 23 -11.80 29.37 15.33
N VAL A 24 -11.58 28.91 14.11
CA VAL A 24 -10.49 29.38 13.25
C VAL A 24 -11.02 30.10 12.01
N THR A 25 -10.37 31.18 11.63
CA THR A 25 -10.72 31.93 10.40
C THR A 25 -9.95 31.34 9.23
N LEU A 26 -10.66 30.87 8.22
CA LEU A 26 -10.12 30.33 6.98
C LEU A 26 -10.33 31.31 5.86
N THR A 27 -9.26 31.72 5.20
CA THR A 27 -9.34 32.46 3.94
C THR A 27 -9.31 31.44 2.80
N VAL A 28 -10.42 31.25 2.12
CA VAL A 28 -10.57 30.32 1.00
C VAL A 28 -10.68 31.09 -0.31
N LYS A 29 -10.00 30.56 -1.34
CA LYS A 29 -10.08 31.08 -2.70
C LYS A 29 -11.12 30.28 -3.48
N ARG A 30 -12.17 30.96 -3.99
CA ARG A 30 -13.19 30.39 -4.88
C ARG A 30 -12.94 30.73 -6.35
N GLU A 31 -13.73 30.10 -7.23
CA GLU A 31 -13.72 30.43 -8.67
C GLU A 31 -13.77 31.92 -8.91
N GLY A 32 -12.86 32.46 -9.75
CA GLY A 32 -12.76 33.89 -10.05
C GLY A 32 -11.87 34.69 -9.09
N ASP A 33 -10.93 34.06 -8.37
CA ASP A 33 -9.99 34.74 -7.46
C ASP A 33 -10.62 35.46 -6.25
N MET A 34 -11.89 35.17 -5.96
CA MET A 34 -12.58 35.78 -4.83
C MET A 34 -12.11 35.12 -3.52
N LEU A 35 -11.51 35.92 -2.63
CA LEU A 35 -11.12 35.49 -1.28
C LEU A 35 -12.33 35.62 -0.36
N LEU A 36 -12.66 34.56 0.34
CA LEU A 36 -13.75 34.52 1.31
C LEU A 36 -13.17 34.14 2.66
N GLU A 37 -13.49 34.91 3.69
CA GLU A 37 -13.17 34.58 5.07
C GLU A 37 -14.32 33.82 5.70
N LEU A 38 -14.03 32.63 6.20
CA LEU A 38 -15.01 31.77 6.87
C LEU A 38 -14.51 31.45 8.27
N VAL A 39 -15.34 31.71 9.26
CA VAL A 39 -15.09 31.27 10.64
C VAL A 39 -15.66 29.84 10.77
N VAL A 40 -14.82 28.89 11.12
CA VAL A 40 -15.18 27.47 11.18
C VAL A 40 -14.73 26.88 12.52
N PRO A 41 -15.61 26.20 13.26
CA PRO A 41 -15.23 25.53 14.50
C PRO A 41 -14.34 24.32 14.20
N VAL A 42 -13.29 24.18 14.98
CA VAL A 42 -12.43 22.99 14.97
C VAL A 42 -13.00 21.99 15.97
N SER A 43 -13.19 20.74 15.56
CA SER A 43 -13.66 19.69 16.47
C SER A 43 -12.62 19.41 17.57
N ASP A 44 -13.06 18.78 18.67
CA ASP A 44 -12.18 18.35 19.77
C ASP A 44 -11.06 17.41 19.31
N GLU A 45 -11.24 16.75 18.16
CA GLU A 45 -10.23 15.90 17.52
C GLU A 45 -9.25 16.68 16.60
N GLY A 46 -9.35 18.00 16.51
CA GLY A 46 -8.54 18.84 15.64
C GLY A 46 -8.90 18.67 14.15
N ARG A 47 -10.20 18.58 13.82
CA ARG A 47 -10.70 18.44 12.45
C ARG A 47 -11.65 19.56 12.09
N LEU A 48 -11.61 20.05 10.86
CA LEU A 48 -12.52 21.09 10.34
C LEU A 48 -13.85 20.55 9.80
N GLY A 49 -14.05 19.24 9.74
CA GLY A 49 -15.27 18.66 9.16
C GLY A 49 -15.42 18.90 7.64
N VAL A 50 -14.36 19.30 6.95
CA VAL A 50 -14.35 19.48 5.49
C VAL A 50 -13.92 18.20 4.80
N THR A 51 -14.67 17.83 3.76
CA THR A 51 -14.30 16.70 2.90
C THR A 51 -13.75 17.25 1.58
N ALA A 52 -12.58 16.76 1.18
CA ALA A 52 -12.05 17.07 -0.13
C ALA A 52 -12.98 16.49 -1.20
N LEU A 53 -13.62 17.38 -1.98
CA LEU A 53 -14.37 16.93 -3.15
C LEU A 53 -13.36 16.42 -4.18
N ASN A 54 -13.59 15.20 -4.65
CA ASN A 54 -12.77 14.66 -5.73
C ASN A 54 -13.08 15.43 -7.03
N PRO A 55 -12.14 16.26 -7.53
CA PRO A 55 -12.37 17.06 -8.74
C PRO A 55 -12.41 16.18 -10.00
N TYR A 56 -12.03 14.92 -9.89
CA TYR A 56 -12.00 14.00 -11.01
C TYR A 56 -13.39 13.43 -11.28
N LYS A 57 -13.89 13.64 -12.50
CA LYS A 57 -15.10 12.96 -12.97
C LYS A 57 -14.75 11.48 -13.16
N LEU A 58 -15.19 10.64 -12.24
CA LEU A 58 -15.01 9.19 -12.35
C LEU A 58 -15.82 8.70 -13.56
N ARG A 59 -15.13 8.10 -14.53
CA ARG A 59 -15.76 7.47 -15.69
C ARG A 59 -15.78 5.96 -15.48
N THR A 60 -16.97 5.39 -15.30
CA THR A 60 -17.13 3.94 -15.25
C THR A 60 -16.97 3.38 -16.66
N GLN A 61 -15.95 2.56 -16.87
CA GLN A 61 -15.74 1.84 -18.12
C GLN A 61 -16.32 0.43 -17.99
N LYS A 62 -17.36 0.14 -18.78
CA LYS A 62 -17.98 -1.18 -18.82
C LYS A 62 -17.31 -2.01 -19.92
N TYR A 63 -17.05 -3.28 -19.61
CA TYR A 63 -16.48 -4.25 -20.54
C TYR A 63 -17.48 -5.38 -20.78
N THR A 64 -17.55 -5.88 -22.01
CA THR A 64 -18.17 -7.17 -22.28
C THR A 64 -17.27 -8.29 -21.79
N PHE A 65 -17.81 -9.52 -21.64
CA PHE A 65 -17.04 -10.67 -21.15
C PHE A 65 -15.71 -10.86 -21.91
N TRP A 66 -15.74 -10.81 -23.23
CA TRP A 66 -14.55 -11.00 -24.08
C TRP A 66 -13.56 -9.82 -24.01
N GLN A 67 -14.03 -8.63 -23.76
CA GLN A 67 -13.17 -7.44 -23.56
C GLN A 67 -12.57 -7.39 -22.15
N ALA A 68 -13.23 -8.00 -21.17
CA ALA A 68 -12.75 -8.03 -19.79
C ALA A 68 -11.45 -8.83 -19.64
N ILE A 69 -11.26 -9.89 -20.42
CA ILE A 69 -10.09 -10.76 -20.36
C ILE A 69 -8.80 -9.97 -20.69
N PRO A 70 -8.65 -9.36 -21.87
CA PRO A 70 -7.43 -8.60 -22.19
C PRO A 70 -7.27 -7.35 -21.32
N ALA A 71 -8.38 -6.70 -20.93
CA ALA A 71 -8.33 -5.58 -20.00
C ALA A 71 -7.83 -5.99 -18.60
N GLY A 72 -8.26 -7.15 -18.11
CA GLY A 72 -7.81 -7.74 -16.85
C GLY A 72 -6.32 -8.08 -16.88
N ILE A 73 -5.84 -8.72 -17.95
CA ILE A 73 -4.41 -9.05 -18.13
C ILE A 73 -3.58 -7.77 -18.15
N SER A 74 -4.01 -6.74 -18.90
CA SER A 74 -3.33 -5.44 -18.93
C SER A 74 -3.29 -4.78 -17.56
N LYS A 75 -4.40 -4.81 -16.81
CA LYS A 75 -4.48 -4.27 -15.45
C LYS A 75 -3.56 -5.05 -14.50
N ALA A 76 -3.56 -6.38 -14.57
CA ALA A 76 -2.69 -7.22 -13.76
C ALA A 76 -1.20 -6.90 -14.01
N GLY A 77 -0.79 -6.73 -15.26
CA GLY A 77 0.58 -6.33 -15.62
C GLY A 77 0.98 -4.98 -15.02
N LYS A 78 0.07 -3.99 -15.03
CA LYS A 78 0.31 -2.69 -14.39
C LYS A 78 0.44 -2.80 -12.88
N VAL A 79 -0.43 -3.57 -12.23
CA VAL A 79 -0.37 -3.81 -10.78
C VAL A 79 0.95 -4.51 -10.41
N MET A 80 1.33 -5.53 -11.16
CA MET A 80 2.60 -6.24 -10.96
C MET A 80 3.81 -5.31 -11.08
N SER A 81 3.84 -4.47 -12.12
CA SER A 81 4.91 -3.48 -12.31
C SER A 81 4.97 -2.47 -11.17
N SER A 82 3.81 -1.92 -10.77
CA SER A 82 3.74 -0.97 -9.65
C SER A 82 4.19 -1.60 -8.33
N TYR A 83 3.80 -2.86 -8.09
CA TYR A 83 4.20 -3.58 -6.89
C TYR A 83 5.72 -3.87 -6.88
N TRP A 84 6.29 -4.20 -8.05
CA TRP A 84 7.73 -4.36 -8.20
C TRP A 84 8.51 -3.08 -7.85
N GLU A 85 8.02 -1.91 -8.27
CA GLU A 85 8.61 -0.62 -7.90
C GLU A 85 8.50 -0.36 -6.39
N GLN A 86 7.37 -0.71 -5.77
CA GLN A 86 7.21 -0.62 -4.32
C GLN A 86 8.19 -1.51 -3.56
N LEU A 87 8.40 -2.75 -4.01
CA LEU A 87 9.41 -3.65 -3.41
C LEU A 87 10.82 -3.06 -3.49
N LYS A 88 11.19 -2.43 -4.60
CA LYS A 88 12.47 -1.72 -4.72
C LYS A 88 12.59 -0.58 -3.70
N MET A 89 11.52 0.16 -3.46
CA MET A 89 11.50 1.25 -2.49
C MET A 89 11.64 0.74 -1.05
N ILE A 90 11.06 -0.42 -0.72
CA ILE A 90 11.20 -1.04 0.62
C ILE A 90 12.66 -1.36 0.92
N VAL A 91 13.42 -1.82 -0.07
CA VAL A 91 14.85 -2.17 0.08
C VAL A 91 15.74 -0.91 0.18
N GLN A 92 15.23 0.27 -0.21
CA GLN A 92 15.99 1.52 -0.14
C GLN A 92 15.88 2.17 1.25
N PRO A 93 16.97 2.29 2.03
CA PRO A 93 16.92 2.85 3.39
C PRO A 93 16.42 4.29 3.46
N LYS A 94 16.60 5.06 2.37
CA LYS A 94 16.22 6.48 2.30
C LYS A 94 14.70 6.69 2.32
N THR A 95 13.93 5.73 1.83
CA THR A 95 12.48 5.86 1.68
C THR A 95 11.73 5.54 2.97
N LYS A 96 12.36 4.82 3.92
CA LYS A 96 11.74 4.29 5.14
C LYS A 96 10.45 3.49 4.90
N MET A 97 10.26 2.99 3.67
CA MET A 97 9.06 2.24 3.30
C MET A 97 8.92 0.91 4.07
N TYR A 98 9.99 0.43 4.68
CA TYR A 98 9.92 -0.73 5.58
C TYR A 98 9.05 -0.46 6.83
N GLU A 99 8.93 0.81 7.26
CA GLU A 99 8.03 1.21 8.35
C GLU A 99 6.54 1.06 7.96
N GLU A 100 6.25 1.03 6.65
CA GLU A 100 4.90 0.88 6.09
C GLU A 100 4.51 -0.59 5.86
N LEU A 101 5.40 -1.55 6.14
CA LEU A 101 5.09 -2.98 6.01
C LEU A 101 3.98 -3.35 6.99
N GLY A 102 2.86 -3.79 6.45
CA GLY A 102 1.72 -4.27 7.21
C GLY A 102 1.69 -5.79 7.32
N GLY A 103 1.15 -6.28 8.43
CA GLY A 103 0.90 -7.69 8.67
C GLY A 103 -0.56 -8.08 8.42
N PHE A 104 -1.09 -9.00 9.21
CA PHE A 104 -2.45 -9.52 9.04
C PHE A 104 -3.54 -8.48 9.29
N ILE A 105 -3.34 -7.56 10.24
CA ILE A 105 -4.32 -6.51 10.54
C ILE A 105 -4.41 -5.54 9.37
N ALA A 106 -3.27 -5.12 8.82
CA ALA A 106 -3.22 -4.26 7.63
C ALA A 106 -3.86 -4.93 6.42
N ILE A 107 -3.61 -6.22 6.16
CA ILE A 107 -4.27 -6.99 5.09
C ILE A 107 -5.78 -7.05 5.32
N GLY A 108 -6.22 -7.32 6.54
CA GLY A 108 -7.64 -7.33 6.90
C GLY A 108 -8.32 -5.97 6.67
N SER A 109 -7.63 -4.88 6.99
CA SER A 109 -8.15 -3.51 6.85
C SER A 109 -8.31 -3.05 5.39
N ILE A 110 -7.72 -3.75 4.43
CA ILE A 110 -7.95 -3.50 3.00
C ILE A 110 -9.42 -3.76 2.63
N PHE A 111 -10.07 -4.71 3.29
CA PHE A 111 -11.46 -5.03 3.02
C PHE A 111 -12.38 -4.05 3.76
N PRO A 112 -13.36 -3.40 3.06
CA PRO A 112 -14.30 -2.49 3.70
C PRO A 112 -15.23 -3.26 4.64
N GLY A 113 -15.72 -2.57 5.67
CA GLY A 113 -16.72 -3.15 6.59
C GLY A 113 -18.06 -3.49 5.92
N ASP A 114 -18.38 -2.75 4.84
CA ASP A 114 -19.59 -3.00 4.06
C ASP A 114 -19.28 -4.00 2.93
N TRP A 115 -20.15 -5.01 2.78
CA TRP A 115 -19.98 -6.03 1.77
C TRP A 115 -20.27 -5.50 0.37
N ASN A 116 -19.27 -5.49 -0.48
CA ASN A 116 -19.36 -5.14 -1.90
C ASN A 116 -18.65 -6.21 -2.75
N TRP A 117 -19.39 -6.86 -3.63
CA TRP A 117 -18.85 -7.91 -4.49
C TRP A 117 -17.76 -7.43 -5.46
N GLU A 118 -17.87 -6.21 -5.98
CA GLU A 118 -16.86 -5.64 -6.87
C GLU A 118 -15.54 -5.44 -6.13
N ASP A 119 -15.59 -4.82 -4.95
CA ASP A 119 -14.44 -4.60 -4.08
C ASP A 119 -13.82 -5.92 -3.64
N PHE A 120 -14.63 -6.89 -3.24
CA PHE A 120 -14.17 -8.21 -2.83
C PHE A 120 -13.33 -8.88 -3.93
N TRP A 121 -13.86 -8.99 -5.15
CA TRP A 121 -13.15 -9.61 -6.25
C TRP A 121 -11.92 -8.83 -6.68
N MET A 122 -11.99 -7.49 -6.66
CA MET A 122 -10.85 -6.64 -7.01
C MET A 122 -9.70 -6.82 -6.01
N LYS A 123 -9.99 -6.85 -4.71
CA LYS A 123 -8.97 -7.03 -3.67
C LYS A 123 -8.43 -8.45 -3.63
N THR A 124 -9.28 -9.45 -3.86
CA THR A 124 -8.84 -10.84 -4.01
C THR A 124 -7.88 -11.00 -5.19
N ALA A 125 -8.21 -10.40 -6.35
CA ALA A 125 -7.31 -10.40 -7.50
C ALA A 125 -5.99 -9.67 -7.21
N PHE A 126 -6.04 -8.54 -6.51
CA PHE A 126 -4.86 -7.80 -6.08
C PHE A 126 -3.95 -8.64 -5.18
N LEU A 127 -4.51 -9.27 -4.14
CA LEU A 127 -3.74 -10.15 -3.25
C LEU A 127 -3.15 -11.35 -4.00
N SER A 128 -3.89 -11.93 -4.95
CA SER A 128 -3.38 -13.02 -5.78
C SER A 128 -2.17 -12.59 -6.62
N ILE A 129 -2.20 -11.38 -7.19
CA ILE A 129 -1.06 -10.83 -7.93
C ILE A 129 0.14 -10.59 -7.02
N ILE A 130 -0.08 -10.05 -5.81
CA ILE A 130 0.99 -9.85 -4.83
C ILE A 130 1.64 -11.18 -4.47
N LEU A 131 0.84 -12.21 -4.15
CA LEU A 131 1.35 -13.54 -3.83
C LEU A 131 2.15 -14.14 -4.99
N ALA A 132 1.68 -13.96 -6.24
CA ALA A 132 2.41 -14.42 -7.41
C ALA A 132 3.78 -13.71 -7.55
N VAL A 133 3.82 -12.39 -7.37
CA VAL A 133 5.08 -11.64 -7.42
C VAL A 133 6.03 -12.05 -6.30
N MET A 134 5.51 -12.21 -5.07
CA MET A 134 6.32 -12.66 -3.94
C MET A 134 6.90 -14.05 -4.17
N ASN A 135 6.12 -14.97 -4.77
CA ASN A 135 6.59 -16.32 -5.07
C ASN A 135 7.65 -16.38 -6.19
N ILE A 136 7.69 -15.38 -7.08
CA ILE A 136 8.74 -15.26 -8.11
C ILE A 136 10.08 -14.75 -7.52
N LEU A 137 10.06 -14.12 -6.34
CA LEU A 137 11.29 -13.61 -5.73
C LEU A 137 12.30 -14.74 -5.48
N PRO A 138 13.60 -14.46 -5.67
CA PRO A 138 14.68 -15.44 -5.48
C PRO A 138 14.97 -15.71 -3.99
N ILE A 139 13.92 -15.99 -3.22
CA ILE A 139 14.05 -16.27 -1.80
C ILE A 139 13.95 -17.78 -1.60
N PRO A 140 14.98 -18.43 -1.03
CA PRO A 140 14.88 -19.84 -0.68
C PRO A 140 13.70 -20.08 0.26
N GLY A 141 12.90 -21.13 -0.01
CA GLY A 141 11.64 -21.37 0.71
C GLY A 141 10.39 -20.86 0.00
N LEU A 142 10.54 -20.06 -1.07
CA LEU A 142 9.50 -19.73 -2.04
C LEU A 142 9.77 -20.43 -3.37
N ASP A 143 8.75 -20.48 -4.25
CA ASP A 143 8.85 -21.14 -5.56
C ASP A 143 9.98 -20.57 -6.42
N GLY A 144 10.19 -19.23 -6.37
CA GLY A 144 11.29 -18.56 -7.06
C GLY A 144 12.68 -19.03 -6.62
N GLY A 145 12.85 -19.36 -5.35
CA GLY A 145 14.08 -19.97 -4.85
C GLY A 145 14.33 -21.35 -5.47
N HIS A 146 13.31 -22.21 -5.53
CA HIS A 146 13.40 -23.51 -6.19
C HIS A 146 13.68 -23.37 -7.69
N ALA A 147 13.04 -22.41 -8.36
CA ALA A 147 13.27 -22.15 -9.78
C ALA A 147 14.74 -21.81 -10.07
N ILE A 148 15.41 -21.04 -9.20
CA ILE A 148 16.83 -20.72 -9.36
C ILE A 148 17.70 -21.97 -9.28
N PHE A 149 17.45 -22.86 -8.32
CA PHE A 149 18.21 -24.10 -8.21
C PHE A 149 18.00 -25.00 -9.43
N THR A 150 16.75 -25.13 -9.90
CA THR A 150 16.44 -25.87 -11.13
C THR A 150 17.12 -25.28 -12.34
N PHE A 151 17.14 -23.95 -12.45
CA PHE A 151 17.80 -23.24 -13.54
C PHE A 151 19.32 -23.43 -13.50
N TRP A 152 19.92 -23.43 -12.30
CA TRP A 152 21.31 -23.74 -12.09
C TRP A 152 21.66 -25.18 -12.56
N GLU A 153 20.84 -26.17 -12.17
CA GLU A 153 21.02 -27.56 -12.59
C GLU A 153 20.94 -27.71 -14.12
N MET A 154 20.01 -26.99 -14.75
CA MET A 154 19.82 -27.01 -16.19
C MET A 154 21.03 -26.44 -16.97
N ILE A 155 21.70 -25.40 -16.42
CA ILE A 155 22.86 -24.78 -17.08
C ILE A 155 24.15 -25.57 -16.84
N THR A 156 24.30 -26.11 -15.63
CA THR A 156 25.58 -26.74 -15.20
C THR A 156 25.61 -28.24 -15.38
N ASP A 157 24.46 -28.85 -15.71
CA ASP A 157 24.26 -30.31 -15.70
C ASP A 157 24.68 -30.98 -14.37
N ARG A 158 24.71 -30.18 -13.29
CA ARG A 158 25.09 -30.66 -11.94
C ARG A 158 23.94 -30.49 -10.99
N LYS A 159 23.52 -31.60 -10.37
CA LYS A 159 22.51 -31.55 -9.31
C LYS A 159 23.05 -30.85 -8.08
N VAL A 160 22.24 -29.92 -7.52
CA VAL A 160 22.51 -29.33 -6.21
C VAL A 160 22.28 -30.38 -5.14
N SER A 161 23.17 -30.48 -4.18
CA SER A 161 23.01 -31.52 -3.11
C SER A 161 21.79 -31.22 -2.24
N ASP A 162 21.09 -32.26 -1.81
CA ASP A 162 19.89 -32.16 -0.97
C ASP A 162 20.16 -31.34 0.31
N LYS A 163 21.36 -31.47 0.89
CA LYS A 163 21.79 -30.71 2.08
C LYS A 163 21.82 -29.20 1.83
N ILE A 164 22.24 -28.77 0.63
CA ILE A 164 22.28 -27.35 0.26
C ILE A 164 20.86 -26.82 0.06
N LEU A 165 20.00 -27.59 -0.62
CA LEU A 165 18.60 -27.26 -0.82
C LEU A 165 17.87 -27.14 0.52
N GLU A 166 18.02 -28.11 1.40
CA GLU A 166 17.42 -28.10 2.73
C GLU A 166 17.92 -26.95 3.58
N GLY A 167 19.25 -26.71 3.61
CA GLY A 167 19.83 -25.56 4.31
C GLY A 167 19.31 -24.22 3.80
N ALA A 168 19.21 -24.06 2.47
CA ALA A 168 18.66 -22.87 1.87
C ALA A 168 17.18 -22.65 2.25
N GLN A 169 16.37 -23.72 2.27
CA GLN A 169 14.98 -23.67 2.71
C GLN A 169 14.84 -23.20 4.17
N TYR A 170 15.66 -23.74 5.09
CA TYR A 170 15.63 -23.29 6.49
C TYR A 170 15.98 -21.81 6.63
N VAL A 171 16.99 -21.32 5.89
CA VAL A 171 17.36 -19.89 5.88
C VAL A 171 16.22 -19.06 5.33
N GLY A 172 15.61 -19.47 4.22
CA GLY A 172 14.46 -18.76 3.64
C GLY A 172 13.25 -18.71 4.58
N LEU A 173 12.91 -19.86 5.20
CA LEU A 173 11.84 -19.93 6.20
C LEU A 173 12.12 -18.99 7.38
N PHE A 174 13.34 -18.94 7.87
CA PHE A 174 13.73 -18.06 8.96
C PHE A 174 13.56 -16.57 8.58
N ILE A 175 13.97 -16.18 7.36
CA ILE A 175 13.78 -14.82 6.85
C ILE A 175 12.29 -14.48 6.78
N ILE A 176 11.46 -15.38 6.25
CA ILE A 176 10.01 -15.18 6.15
C ILE A 176 9.39 -15.02 7.54
N LEU A 177 9.79 -15.83 8.51
CA LEU A 177 9.31 -15.71 9.89
C LEU A 177 9.70 -14.39 10.53
N LEU A 178 10.93 -13.92 10.33
CA LEU A 178 11.37 -12.60 10.82
C LEU A 178 10.56 -11.46 10.20
N LEU A 179 10.33 -11.51 8.89
CA LEU A 179 9.50 -10.52 8.19
C LEU A 179 8.06 -10.54 8.71
N LEU A 180 7.50 -11.72 8.93
CA LEU A 180 6.16 -11.88 9.48
C LEU A 180 6.05 -11.30 10.89
N LEU A 181 7.02 -11.58 11.75
CA LEU A 181 7.08 -11.04 13.11
C LEU A 181 7.22 -9.51 13.09
N TYR A 182 8.08 -9.00 12.22
CA TYR A 182 8.26 -7.56 12.04
C TYR A 182 6.97 -6.88 11.58
N ALA A 183 6.33 -7.38 10.51
CA ALA A 183 5.12 -6.80 9.95
C ALA A 183 3.95 -6.83 10.94
N ASN A 184 3.74 -7.94 11.66
CA ASN A 184 2.69 -8.01 12.69
C ASN A 184 3.02 -7.16 13.92
N GLY A 185 4.29 -7.07 14.32
CA GLY A 185 4.72 -6.15 15.37
C GLY A 185 4.47 -4.70 15.01
N ASN A 186 4.73 -4.32 13.76
CA ASN A 186 4.44 -2.99 13.23
C ASN A 186 2.93 -2.71 13.19
N ASP A 187 2.12 -3.69 12.82
CA ASP A 187 0.65 -3.57 12.88
C ASP A 187 0.17 -3.29 14.30
N ILE A 188 0.65 -4.05 15.28
CA ILE A 188 0.30 -3.83 16.69
C ILE A 188 0.68 -2.41 17.12
N TYR A 189 1.90 -1.97 16.81
CA TYR A 189 2.36 -0.62 17.16
C TYR A 189 1.53 0.50 16.53
N ARG A 190 0.92 0.26 15.36
CA ARG A 190 0.13 1.28 14.62
C ARG A 190 -1.34 1.30 15.02
N PHE A 191 -1.89 0.18 15.41
CA PHE A 191 -3.32 0.05 15.69
C PHE A 191 -3.66 0.13 17.19
N PHE A 192 -2.66 0.03 18.06
CA PHE A 192 -2.78 0.17 19.51
C PHE A 192 -1.82 1.22 20.07
#